data_696ef078f6c7a62bdf4c1c0471532595
#
_entry.id   696ef078f6c7a62bdf4c1c0471532595
#
_cell.length_a   1.000
_cell.length_b   1.000
_cell.length_c   1.000
_cell.angle_alpha   90.00
_cell.angle_beta   90.00
_cell.angle_gamma   90.00
#
_symmetry.space_group_name_H-M   'P 1'
#
loop_
_entity.id
_entity.type
_entity.pdbx_description
1 polymer ?
#
loop_
_entity_poly.entity_id
_entity_poly.type
_entity_poly.pdbx_seq_one_letter_code
_entity_poly.pdbx_strand_id
1 'polypeptide(L)'
;TLDRSSAASDVYKRQLHAFLNAIDEKFGTRGNRIYYLSTQPQYFSIIVKNLHDNHMLSKQGDPWSRVVIEKPFGHDLDSSQQLQKELAKYLDEKQIYRVDHYLGKETVKNIPAYRFANITRDSLWNYQYIDSVQITIAEDIGIGTRGNFFEGEGLLRDMIQNHIMQLLSLVAMEPPKDFSAQAIQEAKIEALQSIRLTEKDVVRGQYGSGCINGKKISGYREEKNVDPHSYIETYVAMKLFIDTPRWKGVPFYLRGGKRLPRRIAEITVIFKPGKYPELNKRTNYWSIRIQPNEAFFDTLLIKTPVVQNDSWQFVCLEHCFKSTKKNLQSSEPVSYTHLRAHETRHD
;
A
#
# COMPACT_ATOMS: atom_id res chain seq x y z
N THR A 1 41.35 -24.08 -0.63
CA THR A 1 39.93 -24.22 -0.20
C THR A 1 38.98 -23.23 -0.92
N LEU A 2 39.46 -22.05 -1.35
CA LEU A 2 38.72 -21.06 -2.13
C LEU A 2 38.38 -21.54 -3.55
N ASP A 3 39.22 -22.30 -4.15
CA ASP A 3 39.11 -22.76 -5.54
C ASP A 3 37.98 -23.80 -5.76
N ARG A 4 37.70 -24.65 -4.77
CA ARG A 4 36.61 -25.64 -4.86
C ARG A 4 35.22 -25.02 -4.75
N SER A 5 35.05 -23.90 -4.01
CA SER A 5 33.75 -23.22 -3.87
C SER A 5 33.42 -22.44 -5.14
N SER A 6 34.40 -21.85 -5.83
CA SER A 6 34.19 -21.14 -7.09
C SER A 6 33.83 -22.10 -8.22
N ALA A 7 34.53 -23.22 -8.33
CA ALA A 7 34.24 -24.23 -9.34
C ALA A 7 32.86 -24.89 -9.19
N ALA A 8 32.44 -25.17 -7.95
CA ALA A 8 31.08 -25.63 -7.67
C ALA A 8 30.01 -24.58 -8.06
N SER A 9 30.24 -23.31 -7.72
CA SER A 9 29.37 -22.21 -8.11
C SER A 9 29.22 -22.12 -9.65
N ASP A 10 30.29 -22.28 -10.41
CA ASP A 10 30.26 -22.23 -11.88
C ASP A 10 29.55 -23.41 -12.51
N VAL A 11 29.63 -24.60 -11.89
CA VAL A 11 28.85 -25.77 -12.32
C VAL A 11 27.36 -25.52 -12.16
N TYR A 12 26.91 -25.01 -11.00
CA TYR A 12 25.51 -24.71 -10.78
C TYR A 12 24.98 -23.64 -11.75
N LYS A 13 25.77 -22.62 -12.05
CA LYS A 13 25.38 -21.55 -13.00
C LYS A 13 25.19 -22.12 -14.42
N ARG A 14 26.10 -22.99 -14.89
CA ARG A 14 25.97 -23.67 -16.19
C ARG A 14 24.75 -24.59 -16.23
N GLN A 15 24.50 -25.34 -15.16
CA GLN A 15 23.30 -26.18 -15.05
C GLN A 15 22.01 -25.37 -15.11
N LEU A 16 21.94 -24.24 -14.40
CA LEU A 16 20.78 -23.34 -14.44
C LEU A 16 20.56 -22.80 -15.85
N HIS A 17 21.61 -22.36 -16.55
CA HIS A 17 21.49 -21.85 -17.91
C HIS A 17 21.00 -22.94 -18.89
N ALA A 18 21.56 -24.14 -18.83
CA ALA A 18 21.11 -25.26 -19.65
C ALA A 18 19.65 -25.64 -19.35
N PHE A 19 19.27 -25.66 -18.07
CA PHE A 19 17.90 -25.94 -17.66
C PHE A 19 16.93 -24.88 -18.19
N LEU A 20 17.27 -23.60 -18.09
CA LEU A 20 16.41 -22.50 -18.59
C LEU A 20 16.27 -22.59 -20.12
N ASN A 21 17.32 -22.92 -20.86
CA ASN A 21 17.21 -23.09 -22.31
C ASN A 21 16.29 -24.25 -22.68
N ALA A 22 16.38 -25.37 -21.97
CA ALA A 22 15.49 -26.52 -22.18
C ALA A 22 14.02 -26.16 -21.89
N ILE A 23 13.76 -25.29 -20.89
CA ILE A 23 12.43 -24.74 -20.59
C ILE A 23 11.95 -23.82 -21.74
N ASP A 24 12.84 -22.97 -22.24
CA ASP A 24 12.53 -22.07 -23.36
C ASP A 24 12.10 -22.84 -24.61
N GLU A 25 12.84 -23.91 -24.95
CA GLU A 25 12.48 -24.79 -26.06
C GLU A 25 11.15 -25.51 -25.82
N LYS A 26 10.96 -26.08 -24.62
CA LYS A 26 9.78 -26.86 -24.28
C LYS A 26 8.49 -26.03 -24.28
N PHE A 27 8.55 -24.79 -23.82
CA PHE A 27 7.37 -23.93 -23.65
C PHE A 27 7.29 -22.76 -24.64
N GLY A 28 8.26 -22.61 -25.55
CA GLY A 28 8.30 -21.58 -26.56
C GLY A 28 8.45 -20.17 -25.99
N THR A 29 9.11 -20.00 -24.84
CA THR A 29 9.26 -18.72 -24.16
C THR A 29 10.27 -17.80 -24.84
N ARG A 30 11.07 -18.31 -25.78
CA ARG A 30 12.05 -17.58 -26.61
C ARG A 30 13.08 -16.79 -25.77
N GLY A 31 13.41 -17.28 -24.57
CA GLY A 31 14.32 -16.58 -23.67
C GLY A 31 13.69 -15.44 -22.86
N ASN A 32 12.39 -15.20 -22.97
CA ASN A 32 11.66 -14.22 -22.15
C ASN A 32 11.53 -14.73 -20.73
N ARG A 33 12.05 -13.98 -19.75
CA ARG A 33 12.18 -14.48 -18.38
C ARG A 33 11.82 -13.45 -17.33
N ILE A 34 11.15 -13.90 -16.27
CA ILE A 34 10.92 -13.14 -15.05
C ILE A 34 11.70 -13.82 -13.93
N TYR A 35 12.59 -13.09 -13.28
CA TYR A 35 13.33 -13.53 -12.11
C TYR A 35 12.68 -12.94 -10.86
N TYR A 36 12.09 -13.78 -10.03
CA TYR A 36 11.47 -13.37 -8.77
C TYR A 36 12.42 -13.64 -7.61
N LEU A 37 12.94 -12.55 -7.00
CA LEU A 37 13.93 -12.62 -5.93
C LEU A 37 13.24 -12.69 -4.57
N SER A 38 12.74 -13.86 -4.19
CA SER A 38 12.18 -14.15 -2.87
C SER A 38 13.29 -14.53 -1.89
N THR A 39 14.20 -13.59 -1.61
CA THR A 39 15.37 -13.80 -0.75
C THR A 39 15.65 -12.55 0.09
N GLN A 40 16.70 -12.61 0.93
CA GLN A 40 17.10 -11.47 1.74
C GLN A 40 17.68 -10.34 0.87
N PRO A 41 17.43 -9.06 1.21
CA PRO A 41 17.81 -7.91 0.40
C PRO A 41 19.30 -7.82 0.04
N GLN A 42 20.16 -8.25 0.94
CA GLN A 42 21.62 -8.27 0.75
C GLN A 42 22.08 -9.11 -0.45
N TYR A 43 21.23 -10.01 -0.96
CA TYR A 43 21.55 -10.85 -2.11
C TYR A 43 21.03 -10.30 -3.44
N PHE A 44 20.20 -9.25 -3.45
CA PHE A 44 19.58 -8.76 -4.68
C PHE A 44 20.62 -8.35 -5.73
N SER A 45 21.54 -7.47 -5.38
CA SER A 45 22.61 -7.01 -6.28
C SER A 45 23.53 -8.15 -6.71
N ILE A 46 23.86 -9.06 -5.80
CA ILE A 46 24.72 -10.22 -6.07
C ILE A 46 24.05 -11.15 -7.10
N ILE A 47 22.77 -11.44 -6.92
CA ILE A 47 22.01 -12.31 -7.83
C ILE A 47 21.91 -11.65 -9.20
N VAL A 48 21.52 -10.37 -9.27
CA VAL A 48 21.39 -9.64 -10.53
C VAL A 48 22.73 -9.57 -11.28
N LYS A 49 23.84 -9.28 -10.56
CA LYS A 49 25.17 -9.34 -11.14
C LYS A 49 25.48 -10.72 -11.70
N ASN A 50 25.23 -11.78 -10.94
CA ASN A 50 25.49 -13.15 -11.40
C ASN A 50 24.65 -13.54 -12.62
N LEU A 51 23.39 -13.13 -12.68
CA LEU A 51 22.53 -13.35 -13.86
C LEU A 51 23.08 -12.61 -15.08
N HIS A 52 23.54 -11.37 -14.90
CA HIS A 52 24.18 -10.59 -15.97
C HIS A 52 25.46 -11.23 -16.47
N ASP A 53 26.40 -11.57 -15.58
CA ASP A 53 27.73 -12.11 -15.91
C ASP A 53 27.63 -13.47 -16.60
N ASN A 54 26.53 -14.20 -16.43
CA ASN A 54 26.25 -15.46 -17.09
C ASN A 54 25.27 -15.32 -18.28
N HIS A 55 25.11 -14.13 -18.84
CA HIS A 55 24.28 -13.85 -20.02
C HIS A 55 22.82 -14.33 -19.89
N MET A 56 22.29 -14.31 -18.66
CA MET A 56 20.89 -14.68 -18.39
C MET A 56 19.95 -13.47 -18.36
N LEU A 57 20.48 -12.25 -18.39
CA LEU A 57 19.72 -11.00 -18.48
C LEU A 57 19.86 -10.40 -19.86
N SER A 58 18.72 -9.98 -20.41
CA SER A 58 18.65 -9.19 -21.63
C SER A 58 18.25 -7.76 -21.27
N LYS A 59 19.05 -6.74 -21.64
CA LYS A 59 18.78 -5.35 -21.28
C LYS A 59 17.60 -4.75 -22.05
N GLN A 60 17.53 -5.01 -23.36
CA GLN A 60 16.48 -4.43 -24.22
C GLN A 60 16.12 -5.42 -25.34
N GLY A 61 14.88 -5.35 -25.79
CA GLY A 61 14.42 -6.07 -26.98
C GLY A 61 13.83 -7.44 -26.71
N ASP A 62 13.97 -8.32 -27.68
CA ASP A 62 13.53 -9.72 -27.65
C ASP A 62 14.79 -10.61 -27.75
N PRO A 63 15.09 -11.48 -26.77
CA PRO A 63 14.29 -11.75 -25.56
C PRO A 63 14.38 -10.63 -24.51
N TRP A 64 13.33 -10.50 -23.70
CA TRP A 64 13.30 -9.58 -22.56
C TRP A 64 13.52 -10.30 -21.23
N SER A 65 14.11 -9.58 -20.26
CA SER A 65 14.23 -10.02 -18.87
C SER A 65 13.63 -9.02 -17.92
N ARG A 66 12.96 -9.50 -16.87
CA ARG A 66 12.40 -8.69 -15.79
C ARG A 66 12.81 -9.26 -14.45
N VAL A 67 13.06 -8.39 -13.49
CA VAL A 67 13.44 -8.79 -12.13
C VAL A 67 12.41 -8.23 -11.15
N VAL A 68 11.81 -9.12 -10.38
CA VAL A 68 10.85 -8.81 -9.33
C VAL A 68 11.57 -8.90 -8.00
N ILE A 69 11.49 -7.82 -7.21
CA ILE A 69 12.20 -7.65 -5.95
C ILE A 69 11.19 -7.39 -4.84
N GLU A 70 11.31 -8.11 -3.73
CA GLU A 70 10.52 -7.94 -2.51
C GLU A 70 11.08 -6.81 -1.63
N LYS A 71 10.23 -6.26 -0.78
CA LYS A 71 10.67 -5.32 0.27
C LYS A 71 11.56 -6.03 1.32
N PRO A 72 12.46 -5.30 1.98
CA PRO A 72 12.76 -3.86 1.87
C PRO A 72 13.71 -3.53 0.73
N PHE A 73 13.56 -2.31 0.20
CA PHE A 73 14.40 -1.76 -0.88
C PHE A 73 15.50 -0.85 -0.32
N GLY A 74 16.31 -1.37 0.55
CA GLY A 74 17.23 -0.65 1.41
C GLY A 74 16.63 -0.41 2.80
N HIS A 75 17.49 -0.10 3.75
CA HIS A 75 17.14 0.15 5.15
C HIS A 75 16.90 1.63 5.42
N ASP A 76 17.62 2.49 4.72
CA ASP A 76 17.54 3.95 4.76
C ASP A 76 17.72 4.53 3.35
N LEU A 77 17.75 5.85 3.24
CA LEU A 77 17.90 6.52 1.94
C LEU A 77 19.21 6.14 1.25
N ASP A 78 20.33 6.12 1.98
CA ASP A 78 21.65 5.86 1.43
C ASP A 78 21.74 4.41 0.89
N SER A 79 21.31 3.44 1.67
CA SER A 79 21.30 2.03 1.26
C SER A 79 20.32 1.76 0.12
N SER A 80 19.19 2.47 0.08
CA SER A 80 18.23 2.40 -1.02
C SER A 80 18.82 2.96 -2.31
N GLN A 81 19.48 4.13 -2.25
CA GLN A 81 20.19 4.72 -3.39
C GLN A 81 21.35 3.84 -3.85
N GLN A 82 22.09 3.25 -2.92
CA GLN A 82 23.16 2.32 -3.25
C GLN A 82 22.63 1.08 -3.98
N LEU A 83 21.56 0.46 -3.46
CA LEU A 83 20.91 -0.67 -4.12
C LEU A 83 20.46 -0.31 -5.54
N GLN A 84 19.83 0.87 -5.70
CA GLN A 84 19.41 1.36 -7.00
C GLN A 84 20.59 1.53 -7.96
N LYS A 85 21.69 2.14 -7.52
CA LYS A 85 22.91 2.30 -8.32
C LYS A 85 23.53 0.94 -8.73
N GLU A 86 23.53 -0.02 -7.83
CA GLU A 86 24.04 -1.37 -8.13
C GLU A 86 23.18 -2.09 -9.18
N LEU A 87 21.85 -2.04 -9.03
CA LEU A 87 20.93 -2.67 -9.98
C LEU A 87 20.99 -1.99 -11.37
N ALA A 88 21.11 -0.67 -11.41
CA ALA A 88 21.17 0.10 -12.66
C ALA A 88 22.41 -0.19 -13.52
N LYS A 89 23.45 -0.82 -12.96
CA LYS A 89 24.61 -1.30 -13.75
C LYS A 89 24.21 -2.41 -14.73
N TYR A 90 23.18 -3.19 -14.41
CA TYR A 90 22.81 -4.42 -15.09
C TYR A 90 21.42 -4.42 -15.71
N LEU A 91 20.51 -3.57 -15.20
CA LEU A 91 19.09 -3.51 -15.56
C LEU A 91 18.66 -2.07 -15.82
N ASP A 92 17.79 -1.89 -16.80
CA ASP A 92 17.05 -0.63 -16.95
C ASP A 92 15.91 -0.57 -15.93
N GLU A 93 15.49 0.63 -15.52
CA GLU A 93 14.40 0.82 -14.54
C GLU A 93 13.11 0.09 -14.94
N LYS A 94 12.80 0.05 -16.24
CA LYS A 94 11.62 -0.65 -16.78
C LYS A 94 11.65 -2.17 -16.59
N GLN A 95 12.80 -2.73 -16.25
CA GLN A 95 12.99 -4.17 -15.99
C GLN A 95 12.86 -4.51 -14.51
N ILE A 96 12.86 -3.51 -13.61
CA ILE A 96 12.84 -3.71 -12.16
C ILE A 96 11.41 -3.52 -11.64
N TYR A 97 10.85 -4.57 -11.05
CA TYR A 97 9.52 -4.56 -10.44
C TYR A 97 9.64 -4.68 -8.93
N ARG A 98 9.37 -3.59 -8.23
CA ARG A 98 9.33 -3.54 -6.76
C ARG A 98 7.93 -3.87 -6.30
N VAL A 99 7.79 -4.94 -5.52
CA VAL A 99 6.48 -5.43 -5.07
C VAL A 99 6.04 -4.75 -3.79
N ASP A 100 4.84 -4.19 -3.81
CA ASP A 100 4.07 -3.82 -2.63
C ASP A 100 2.69 -4.49 -2.71
N HIS A 101 2.40 -5.40 -1.80
CA HIS A 101 1.18 -6.19 -1.83
C HIS A 101 -0.11 -5.36 -1.65
N TYR A 102 -0.03 -4.13 -1.11
CA TYR A 102 -1.17 -3.22 -1.06
C TYR A 102 -1.60 -2.76 -2.45
N LEU A 103 -0.65 -2.53 -3.35
CA LEU A 103 -0.95 -2.20 -4.76
C LEU A 103 -1.63 -3.35 -5.51
N GLY A 104 -1.54 -4.57 -4.99
CA GLY A 104 -2.24 -5.74 -5.52
C GLY A 104 -3.72 -5.85 -5.12
N LYS A 105 -4.19 -5.03 -4.14
CA LYS A 105 -5.58 -5.03 -3.69
C LYS A 105 -6.51 -4.39 -4.70
N GLU A 106 -7.69 -4.98 -4.91
CA GLU A 106 -8.62 -4.48 -5.94
C GLU A 106 -9.11 -3.06 -5.64
N THR A 107 -9.45 -2.75 -4.39
CA THR A 107 -9.81 -1.37 -3.99
C THR A 107 -8.68 -0.39 -4.27
N VAL A 108 -7.43 -0.75 -3.99
CA VAL A 108 -6.28 0.13 -4.20
C VAL A 108 -6.03 0.38 -5.69
N LYS A 109 -6.09 -0.66 -6.52
CA LYS A 109 -5.99 -0.53 -8.00
C LYS A 109 -7.08 0.37 -8.57
N ASN A 110 -8.25 0.37 -7.95
CA ASN A 110 -9.40 1.16 -8.41
C ASN A 110 -9.39 2.62 -7.92
N ILE A 111 -8.49 3.04 -7.00
CA ILE A 111 -8.44 4.44 -6.54
C ILE A 111 -8.31 5.44 -7.68
N PRO A 112 -7.40 5.27 -8.67
CA PRO A 112 -7.30 6.22 -9.79
C PRO A 112 -8.59 6.30 -10.62
N ALA A 113 -9.19 5.16 -10.94
CA ALA A 113 -10.46 5.13 -11.68
C ALA A 113 -11.61 5.74 -10.85
N TYR A 114 -11.71 5.42 -9.56
CA TYR A 114 -12.70 6.00 -8.65
C TYR A 114 -12.61 7.52 -8.59
N ARG A 115 -11.39 8.07 -8.57
CA ARG A 115 -11.15 9.51 -8.53
C ARG A 115 -11.39 10.17 -9.90
N PHE A 116 -10.74 9.71 -10.95
CA PHE A 116 -10.61 10.44 -12.21
C PHE A 116 -11.62 10.06 -13.27
N ALA A 117 -12.23 8.87 -13.21
CA ALA A 117 -13.29 8.49 -14.15
C ALA A 117 -14.69 8.98 -13.71
N ASN A 118 -14.83 9.51 -12.49
CA ASN A 118 -16.09 9.96 -11.94
C ASN A 118 -16.07 11.48 -11.68
N ILE A 119 -16.76 12.24 -12.52
CA ILE A 119 -16.77 13.72 -12.45
C ILE A 119 -17.14 14.26 -11.08
N THR A 120 -18.07 13.63 -10.37
CA THR A 120 -18.49 14.04 -9.02
C THR A 120 -17.37 13.80 -8.00
N ARG A 121 -16.49 12.82 -8.23
CA ARG A 121 -15.35 12.54 -7.35
C ARG A 121 -14.23 13.54 -7.61
N ASP A 122 -13.79 13.67 -8.85
CA ASP A 122 -12.68 14.57 -9.19
C ASP A 122 -12.98 16.03 -8.84
N SER A 123 -14.21 16.50 -9.12
CA SER A 123 -14.63 17.88 -8.82
C SER A 123 -14.60 18.22 -7.33
N LEU A 124 -14.89 17.26 -6.45
CA LEU A 124 -14.91 17.47 -5.00
C LEU A 124 -13.59 17.09 -4.31
N TRP A 125 -12.63 16.51 -5.04
CA TRP A 125 -11.38 15.97 -4.49
C TRP A 125 -10.29 17.05 -4.35
N ASN A 126 -10.59 18.10 -3.57
CA ASN A 126 -9.70 19.24 -3.37
C ASN A 126 -9.97 20.00 -2.08
N TYR A 127 -9.08 20.96 -1.76
CA TYR A 127 -9.11 21.78 -0.54
C TYR A 127 -10.40 22.59 -0.33
N GLN A 128 -11.18 22.86 -1.36
CA GLN A 128 -12.41 23.64 -1.22
C GLN A 128 -13.47 22.83 -0.46
N TYR A 129 -13.51 21.53 -0.66
CA TYR A 129 -14.53 20.63 -0.10
C TYR A 129 -14.00 19.70 0.98
N ILE A 130 -12.73 19.29 0.89
CA ILE A 130 -12.13 18.35 1.84
C ILE A 130 -11.58 19.08 3.04
N ASP A 131 -11.97 18.63 4.23
CA ASP A 131 -11.46 19.09 5.52
C ASP A 131 -10.15 18.38 5.87
N SER A 132 -10.14 17.07 5.78
CA SER A 132 -8.97 16.25 6.09
C SER A 132 -9.00 14.89 5.39
N VAL A 133 -7.82 14.26 5.29
CA VAL A 133 -7.67 12.88 4.82
C VAL A 133 -7.03 12.06 5.92
N GLN A 134 -7.56 10.87 6.20
CA GLN A 134 -7.02 9.94 7.17
C GLN A 134 -6.67 8.62 6.50
N ILE A 135 -5.45 8.12 6.71
CA ILE A 135 -5.01 6.81 6.25
C ILE A 135 -4.59 6.00 7.46
N THR A 136 -5.28 4.90 7.70
CA THR A 136 -5.07 4.05 8.87
C THR A 136 -4.76 2.62 8.44
N ILE A 137 -3.66 2.05 8.97
CA ILE A 137 -3.39 0.62 8.90
C ILE A 137 -3.18 0.11 10.33
N ALA A 138 -4.17 -0.57 10.86
CA ALA A 138 -4.16 -1.15 12.20
C ALA A 138 -4.12 -2.68 12.10
N GLU A 139 -3.23 -3.29 12.86
CA GLU A 139 -3.11 -4.73 13.02
C GLU A 139 -3.44 -5.13 14.47
N ASP A 140 -4.24 -6.17 14.64
CA ASP A 140 -4.61 -6.73 15.94
C ASP A 140 -3.56 -7.74 16.46
N ILE A 141 -2.63 -8.12 15.60
CA ILE A 141 -1.50 -9.01 15.94
C ILE A 141 -0.26 -8.20 16.37
N GLY A 142 0.60 -8.82 17.19
CA GLY A 142 1.93 -8.29 17.50
C GLY A 142 3.00 -8.75 16.53
N ILE A 143 4.26 -8.63 16.93
CA ILE A 143 5.41 -9.04 16.10
C ILE A 143 5.60 -10.56 16.05
N GLY A 144 5.08 -11.31 17.02
CA GLY A 144 5.20 -12.77 17.12
C GLY A 144 6.66 -13.22 17.21
N THR A 145 7.05 -14.14 16.33
CA THR A 145 8.44 -14.68 16.30
C THR A 145 9.44 -13.78 15.58
N ARG A 146 9.03 -12.62 15.05
CA ARG A 146 9.86 -11.73 14.22
C ARG A 146 10.58 -10.64 15.02
N GLY A 147 10.84 -10.82 16.34
CA GLY A 147 11.48 -9.84 17.19
C GLY A 147 12.77 -9.27 16.59
N ASN A 148 13.74 -10.13 16.26
CA ASN A 148 15.01 -9.69 15.67
C ASN A 148 14.85 -8.87 14.39
N PHE A 149 13.93 -9.26 13.52
CA PHE A 149 13.66 -8.51 12.29
C PHE A 149 13.04 -7.14 12.61
N PHE A 150 12.05 -7.13 13.49
CA PHE A 150 11.32 -5.90 13.80
C PHE A 150 12.16 -4.88 14.58
N GLU A 151 13.10 -5.34 15.41
CA GLU A 151 14.09 -4.48 16.07
C GLU A 151 14.96 -3.70 15.07
N GLY A 152 15.24 -4.27 13.90
CA GLY A 152 15.96 -3.58 12.84
C GLY A 152 15.12 -2.61 12.03
N GLU A 153 13.82 -2.84 11.92
CA GLU A 153 12.94 -2.13 10.97
C GLU A 153 12.05 -1.08 11.62
N GLY A 154 11.34 -1.45 12.68
CA GLY A 154 10.28 -0.62 13.26
C GLY A 154 9.05 -0.46 12.35
N LEU A 155 8.00 0.18 12.86
CA LEU A 155 6.76 0.38 12.11
C LEU A 155 6.91 1.42 10.99
N LEU A 156 7.77 2.42 11.18
CA LEU A 156 8.01 3.44 10.15
C LEU A 156 8.46 2.80 8.83
N ARG A 157 9.44 1.89 8.89
CA ARG A 157 9.94 1.21 7.68
C ARG A 157 9.02 0.06 7.25
N ASP A 158 8.46 -0.70 8.22
CA ASP A 158 7.61 -1.86 7.88
C ASP A 158 6.28 -1.46 7.21
N MET A 159 5.70 -0.31 7.60
CA MET A 159 4.32 0.06 7.18
C MET A 159 4.19 1.45 6.58
N ILE A 160 4.82 2.47 7.17
CA ILE A 160 4.59 3.87 6.77
C ILE A 160 5.31 4.14 5.45
N GLN A 161 6.62 3.91 5.41
CA GLN A 161 7.50 4.25 4.29
C GLN A 161 7.15 3.51 2.98
N ASN A 162 6.40 2.43 3.06
CA ASN A 162 5.93 1.67 1.91
C ASN A 162 4.42 1.77 1.74
N HIS A 163 3.64 0.92 2.42
CA HIS A 163 2.20 0.76 2.18
C HIS A 163 1.42 2.07 2.34
N ILE A 164 1.64 2.81 3.45
CA ILE A 164 0.91 4.06 3.69
C ILE A 164 1.31 5.14 2.69
N MET A 165 2.60 5.26 2.34
CA MET A 165 3.04 6.22 1.32
C MET A 165 2.53 5.87 -0.08
N GLN A 166 2.38 4.58 -0.42
CA GLN A 166 1.73 4.18 -1.66
C GLN A 166 0.26 4.61 -1.69
N LEU A 167 -0.48 4.37 -0.60
CA LEU A 167 -1.88 4.81 -0.49
C LEU A 167 -2.00 6.33 -0.54
N LEU A 168 -1.15 7.04 0.19
CA LEU A 168 -1.08 8.50 0.19
C LEU A 168 -0.85 9.05 -1.21
N SER A 169 0.13 8.52 -1.94
CA SER A 169 0.44 8.99 -3.29
C SER A 169 -0.74 8.82 -4.25
N LEU A 170 -1.47 7.69 -4.20
CA LEU A 170 -2.66 7.46 -5.03
C LEU A 170 -3.82 8.39 -4.68
N VAL A 171 -3.96 8.75 -3.39
CA VAL A 171 -4.99 9.69 -2.91
C VAL A 171 -4.64 11.13 -3.28
N ALA A 172 -3.38 11.48 -3.23
CA ALA A 172 -2.91 12.86 -3.29
C ALA A 172 -2.46 13.32 -4.68
N MET A 173 -2.07 12.40 -5.56
CA MET A 173 -1.57 12.74 -6.89
C MET A 173 -2.55 13.58 -7.72
N GLU A 174 -2.04 14.45 -8.56
CA GLU A 174 -2.83 15.12 -9.59
C GLU A 174 -3.28 14.11 -10.67
N PRO A 175 -4.29 14.44 -11.49
CA PRO A 175 -4.66 13.59 -12.62
C PRO A 175 -3.43 13.33 -13.51
N PRO A 176 -3.06 12.06 -13.74
CA PRO A 176 -1.96 11.76 -14.65
C PRO A 176 -2.33 12.15 -16.07
N LYS A 177 -1.34 12.47 -16.91
CA LYS A 177 -1.57 12.85 -18.33
C LYS A 177 -2.28 11.76 -19.15
N ASP A 178 -2.08 10.51 -18.77
CA ASP A 178 -2.74 9.31 -19.27
C ASP A 178 -2.68 8.19 -18.23
N PHE A 179 -3.34 7.06 -18.47
CA PHE A 179 -3.34 5.93 -17.53
C PHE A 179 -2.18 4.93 -17.76
N SER A 180 -1.10 5.35 -18.43
CA SER A 180 0.10 4.52 -18.51
C SER A 180 0.78 4.39 -17.14
N ALA A 181 1.49 3.27 -16.93
CA ALA A 181 2.23 3.03 -15.70
C ALA A 181 3.23 4.15 -15.39
N GLN A 182 3.87 4.70 -16.43
CA GLN A 182 4.83 5.79 -16.30
C GLN A 182 4.16 7.09 -15.82
N ALA A 183 3.04 7.49 -16.45
CA ALA A 183 2.34 8.73 -16.08
C ALA A 183 1.77 8.66 -14.65
N ILE A 184 1.25 7.50 -14.25
CA ILE A 184 0.80 7.28 -12.86
C ILE A 184 1.98 7.35 -11.90
N GLN A 185 3.14 6.80 -12.25
CA GLN A 185 4.33 6.85 -11.41
C GLN A 185 4.86 8.28 -11.25
N GLU A 186 4.92 9.05 -12.33
CA GLU A 186 5.31 10.45 -12.32
C GLU A 186 4.40 11.27 -11.39
N ALA A 187 3.08 11.15 -11.54
CA ALA A 187 2.11 11.86 -10.69
C ALA A 187 2.21 11.47 -9.20
N LYS A 188 2.49 10.20 -8.89
CA LYS A 188 2.75 9.74 -7.53
C LYS A 188 4.03 10.34 -6.94
N ILE A 189 5.10 10.43 -7.73
CA ILE A 189 6.38 11.01 -7.31
C ILE A 189 6.20 12.50 -6.99
N GLU A 190 5.53 13.26 -7.85
CA GLU A 190 5.23 14.68 -7.60
C GLU A 190 4.47 14.90 -6.30
N ALA A 191 3.45 14.07 -6.03
CA ALA A 191 2.71 14.14 -4.78
C ALA A 191 3.60 13.86 -3.56
N LEU A 192 4.48 12.85 -3.64
CA LEU A 192 5.39 12.51 -2.54
C LEU A 192 6.46 13.58 -2.31
N GLN A 193 6.98 14.18 -3.38
CA GLN A 193 7.96 15.28 -3.29
C GLN A 193 7.37 16.57 -2.71
N SER A 194 6.04 16.72 -2.79
CA SER A 194 5.31 17.88 -2.24
C SER A 194 4.94 17.70 -0.76
N ILE A 195 5.35 16.63 -0.11
CA ILE A 195 5.07 16.39 1.31
C ILE A 195 5.85 17.37 2.17
N ARG A 196 5.12 18.04 3.09
CA ARG A 196 5.69 18.84 4.17
C ARG A 196 5.36 18.22 5.51
N LEU A 197 6.38 17.85 6.26
CA LEU A 197 6.31 17.20 7.56
C LEU A 197 7.44 17.74 8.46
N THR A 198 7.14 17.91 9.74
CA THR A 198 8.16 18.24 10.77
C THR A 198 8.16 17.18 11.87
N GLU A 199 9.24 17.11 12.66
CA GLU A 199 9.35 16.16 13.75
C GLU A 199 8.23 16.31 14.79
N LYS A 200 7.74 17.53 14.99
CA LYS A 200 6.66 17.84 15.93
C LYS A 200 5.31 17.23 15.51
N ASP A 201 5.19 16.91 14.26
CA ASP A 201 3.97 16.33 13.68
C ASP A 201 3.97 14.78 13.72
N VAL A 202 4.98 14.17 14.36
CA VAL A 202 5.14 12.72 14.45
C VAL A 202 5.10 12.24 15.89
N VAL A 203 4.24 11.29 16.18
CA VAL A 203 4.15 10.59 17.47
C VAL A 203 4.50 9.12 17.25
N ARG A 204 5.40 8.59 18.08
CA ARG A 204 5.79 7.18 18.10
C ARG A 204 5.42 6.56 19.43
N GLY A 205 5.06 5.30 19.42
CA GLY A 205 4.73 4.55 20.63
C GLY A 205 5.00 3.06 20.49
N GLN A 206 4.91 2.37 21.62
CA GLN A 206 4.99 0.90 21.69
C GLN A 206 3.73 0.37 22.39
N TYR A 207 3.25 -0.81 21.99
CA TYR A 207 2.20 -1.47 22.78
C TYR A 207 2.75 -1.99 24.10
N GLY A 208 2.04 -1.69 25.18
CA GLY A 208 2.31 -2.22 26.51
C GLY A 208 1.57 -3.53 26.75
N SER A 209 1.87 -4.17 27.89
CA SER A 209 1.07 -5.30 28.40
C SER A 209 -0.36 -4.85 28.65
N GLY A 210 -1.32 -5.70 28.34
CA GLY A 210 -2.73 -5.34 28.47
C GLY A 210 -3.69 -6.49 28.21
N CYS A 211 -4.92 -6.16 27.85
CA CYS A 211 -5.95 -7.14 27.53
C CYS A 211 -6.67 -6.75 26.23
N ILE A 212 -6.72 -7.68 25.28
CA ILE A 212 -7.50 -7.53 24.03
C ILE A 212 -8.50 -8.69 23.95
N ASN A 213 -9.78 -8.38 23.83
CA ASN A 213 -10.87 -9.37 23.75
C ASN A 213 -10.83 -10.39 24.91
N GLY A 214 -10.53 -9.94 26.13
CA GLY A 214 -10.47 -10.78 27.33
C GLY A 214 -9.17 -11.60 27.47
N LYS A 215 -8.24 -11.54 26.52
CA LYS A 215 -6.95 -12.25 26.58
C LYS A 215 -5.83 -11.30 27.04
N LYS A 216 -5.07 -11.73 28.05
CA LYS A 216 -3.84 -11.03 28.42
C LYS A 216 -2.83 -11.11 27.28
N ILE A 217 -2.19 -10.00 26.98
CA ILE A 217 -1.14 -9.87 25.97
C ILE A 217 0.09 -9.23 26.59
N SER A 218 1.26 -9.69 26.18
CA SER A 218 2.55 -9.10 26.57
C SER A 218 2.77 -7.76 25.86
N GLY A 219 3.49 -6.87 26.53
CA GLY A 219 4.03 -5.66 25.93
C GLY A 219 5.14 -5.97 24.92
N TYR A 220 5.48 -5.01 24.08
CA TYR A 220 6.48 -5.16 23.03
C TYR A 220 7.84 -5.62 23.58
N ARG A 221 8.30 -4.98 24.66
CA ARG A 221 9.57 -5.29 25.31
C ARG A 221 9.60 -6.64 26.07
N GLU A 222 8.45 -7.28 26.18
CA GLU A 222 8.30 -8.61 26.78
C GLU A 222 8.22 -9.71 25.70
N GLU A 223 8.16 -9.32 24.43
CA GLU A 223 8.11 -10.26 23.32
C GLU A 223 9.47 -10.95 23.11
N LYS A 224 9.43 -12.18 22.58
CA LYS A 224 10.64 -12.96 22.33
C LYS A 224 11.57 -12.27 21.33
N ASN A 225 12.87 -12.23 21.64
CA ASN A 225 13.92 -11.61 20.81
C ASN A 225 13.73 -10.09 20.62
N VAL A 226 13.17 -9.41 21.59
CA VAL A 226 13.12 -7.95 21.69
C VAL A 226 14.01 -7.51 22.83
N ASP A 227 14.76 -6.42 22.65
CA ASP A 227 15.53 -5.81 23.71
C ASP A 227 14.57 -5.22 24.77
N PRO A 228 14.71 -5.57 26.08
CA PRO A 228 13.89 -4.99 27.15
C PRO A 228 13.96 -3.46 27.23
N HIS A 229 14.99 -2.85 26.66
CA HIS A 229 15.19 -1.40 26.60
C HIS A 229 14.92 -0.81 25.21
N SER A 230 14.35 -1.59 24.30
CA SER A 230 14.06 -1.15 22.92
C SER A 230 13.24 0.15 22.88
N TYR A 231 13.60 1.02 21.95
CA TYR A 231 12.88 2.25 21.58
C TYR A 231 12.19 2.14 20.19
N ILE A 232 12.20 0.94 19.62
CA ILE A 232 11.61 0.70 18.29
C ILE A 232 10.09 0.83 18.38
N GLU A 233 9.53 1.68 17.53
CA GLU A 233 8.11 1.97 17.54
C GLU A 233 7.26 0.85 16.91
N THR A 234 6.15 0.53 17.58
CA THR A 234 5.10 -0.37 17.09
C THR A 234 3.81 0.37 16.76
N TYR A 235 3.79 1.67 17.00
CA TYR A 235 2.72 2.61 16.65
C TYR A 235 3.34 3.93 16.16
N VAL A 236 2.78 4.45 15.08
CA VAL A 236 3.14 5.77 14.55
C VAL A 236 1.86 6.50 14.17
N ALA A 237 1.76 7.75 14.56
CA ALA A 237 0.79 8.68 14.04
C ALA A 237 1.50 9.95 13.57
N MET A 238 1.09 10.48 12.42
CA MET A 238 1.67 11.71 11.89
C MET A 238 0.64 12.57 11.20
N LYS A 239 0.87 13.87 11.23
CA LYS A 239 0.12 14.88 10.49
C LYS A 239 1.07 15.49 9.46
N LEU A 240 0.67 15.49 8.21
CA LEU A 240 1.45 16.12 7.14
C LEU A 240 0.56 16.97 6.24
N PHE A 241 1.20 17.78 5.41
CA PHE A 241 0.54 18.57 4.37
C PHE A 241 1.19 18.26 3.03
N ILE A 242 0.44 18.48 1.95
CA ILE A 242 0.91 18.34 0.58
C ILE A 242 0.82 19.70 -0.08
N ASP A 243 1.98 20.27 -0.41
CA ASP A 243 2.11 21.64 -0.89
C ASP A 243 1.82 21.71 -2.41
N THR A 244 0.58 21.36 -2.77
CA THR A 244 0.04 21.55 -4.13
C THR A 244 -1.22 22.43 -4.07
N PRO A 245 -1.61 23.07 -5.18
CA PRO A 245 -2.85 23.86 -5.21
C PRO A 245 -4.09 23.08 -4.80
N ARG A 246 -4.18 21.80 -5.17
CA ARG A 246 -5.31 20.90 -4.83
C ARG A 246 -5.47 20.71 -3.34
N TRP A 247 -4.36 20.63 -2.59
CA TRP A 247 -4.33 20.24 -1.18
C TRP A 247 -3.99 21.40 -0.23
N LYS A 248 -4.11 22.63 -0.70
CA LYS A 248 -3.76 23.83 0.08
C LYS A 248 -4.43 23.82 1.46
N GLY A 249 -3.61 23.61 2.51
CA GLY A 249 -4.05 23.64 3.90
C GLY A 249 -4.83 22.42 4.39
N VAL A 250 -5.02 21.38 3.57
CA VAL A 250 -5.67 20.14 3.97
C VAL A 250 -4.68 19.27 4.75
N PRO A 251 -4.94 18.92 6.01
CA PRO A 251 -4.12 18.00 6.77
C PRO A 251 -4.37 16.54 6.35
N PHE A 252 -3.30 15.78 6.24
CA PHE A 252 -3.30 14.34 6.09
C PHE A 252 -2.85 13.70 7.39
N TYR A 253 -3.70 12.86 7.98
CA TYR A 253 -3.40 12.11 9.19
C TYR A 253 -3.10 10.66 8.82
N LEU A 254 -1.85 10.25 9.01
CA LEU A 254 -1.41 8.89 8.77
C LEU A 254 -1.20 8.19 10.11
N ARG A 255 -1.66 6.96 10.22
CA ARG A 255 -1.40 6.15 11.41
C ARG A 255 -1.28 4.67 11.08
N GLY A 256 -0.33 4.05 11.73
CA GLY A 256 -0.11 2.62 11.70
C GLY A 256 0.15 2.08 13.09
N GLY A 257 -0.20 0.83 13.35
CA GLY A 257 0.09 0.23 14.64
C GLY A 257 -0.19 -1.26 14.70
N LYS A 258 0.56 -1.95 15.57
CA LYS A 258 0.36 -3.34 15.93
C LYS A 258 -0.33 -3.44 17.30
N ARG A 259 -0.98 -4.56 17.59
CA ARG A 259 -1.74 -4.81 18.84
C ARG A 259 -2.85 -3.76 19.08
N LEU A 260 -3.47 -3.27 18.01
CA LEU A 260 -4.63 -2.40 18.09
C LEU A 260 -5.92 -3.25 18.24
N PRO A 261 -7.02 -2.67 18.77
CA PRO A 261 -8.24 -3.43 19.09
C PRO A 261 -8.87 -4.16 17.91
N ARG A 262 -8.62 -3.70 16.69
CA ARG A 262 -9.15 -4.31 15.47
C ARG A 262 -8.18 -4.20 14.31
N ARG A 263 -8.25 -5.18 13.40
CA ARG A 263 -7.55 -5.12 12.12
C ARG A 263 -8.35 -4.27 11.14
N ILE A 264 -7.74 -3.20 10.61
CA ILE A 264 -8.33 -2.36 9.59
C ILE A 264 -7.25 -1.70 8.73
N ALA A 265 -7.49 -1.62 7.42
CA ALA A 265 -6.75 -0.75 6.51
C ALA A 265 -7.78 0.07 5.73
N GLU A 266 -7.75 1.40 5.93
CA GLU A 266 -8.79 2.29 5.43
C GLU A 266 -8.24 3.68 5.13
N ILE A 267 -8.77 4.28 4.06
CA ILE A 267 -8.59 5.69 3.72
C ILE A 267 -9.92 6.37 3.93
N THR A 268 -9.96 7.44 4.72
CA THR A 268 -11.17 8.23 4.95
C THR A 268 -10.92 9.68 4.51
N VAL A 269 -11.74 10.16 3.60
CA VAL A 269 -11.76 11.54 3.12
C VAL A 269 -12.93 12.25 3.78
N ILE A 270 -12.63 13.20 4.63
CA ILE A 270 -13.62 13.93 5.43
C ILE A 270 -13.91 15.27 4.75
N PHE A 271 -15.19 15.56 4.55
CA PHE A 271 -15.63 16.79 3.92
C PHE A 271 -15.81 17.92 4.92
N LYS A 272 -15.67 19.15 4.46
CA LYS A 272 -16.03 20.34 5.22
C LYS A 272 -17.52 20.33 5.54
N PRO A 273 -17.94 21.00 6.62
CA PRO A 273 -19.35 21.16 6.95
C PRO A 273 -20.13 21.81 5.80
N GLY A 274 -21.35 21.35 5.60
CA GLY A 274 -22.27 21.97 4.64
C GLY A 274 -22.70 23.38 5.06
N LYS A 275 -23.39 24.07 4.14
CA LYS A 275 -23.84 25.46 4.33
C LYS A 275 -24.79 25.66 5.51
N TYR A 276 -25.53 24.63 5.92
CA TYR A 276 -26.57 24.69 6.94
C TYR A 276 -26.10 24.02 8.23
N PRO A 277 -25.70 24.81 9.26
CA PRO A 277 -25.15 24.25 10.51
C PRO A 277 -26.11 23.31 11.24
N GLU A 278 -27.42 23.55 11.16
CA GLU A 278 -28.45 22.73 11.76
C GLU A 278 -28.50 21.29 11.19
N LEU A 279 -28.04 21.11 9.98
CA LEU A 279 -27.92 19.80 9.32
C LEU A 279 -26.57 19.13 9.54
N ASN A 280 -25.58 19.86 10.05
CA ASN A 280 -24.20 19.37 10.23
C ASN A 280 -24.02 18.55 11.53
N LYS A 281 -25.01 17.77 11.94
CA LYS A 281 -24.92 16.91 13.13
C LYS A 281 -23.87 15.81 12.99
N ARG A 282 -23.53 15.42 11.76
CA ARG A 282 -22.44 14.49 11.42
C ARG A 282 -21.73 14.98 10.17
N THR A 283 -20.46 14.66 10.06
CA THR A 283 -19.62 15.04 8.91
C THR A 283 -19.76 14.00 7.80
N ASN A 284 -19.96 14.47 6.58
CA ASN A 284 -19.92 13.59 5.41
C ASN A 284 -18.49 13.13 5.16
N TYR A 285 -18.34 11.88 4.78
CA TYR A 285 -17.06 11.32 4.40
C TYR A 285 -17.21 10.27 3.29
N TRP A 286 -16.12 10.07 2.56
CA TRP A 286 -15.90 8.89 1.74
C TRP A 286 -14.89 8.00 2.43
N SER A 287 -15.11 6.70 2.44
CA SER A 287 -14.15 5.75 2.97
C SER A 287 -13.84 4.66 1.94
N ILE A 288 -12.56 4.35 1.81
CA ILE A 288 -12.04 3.29 0.97
C ILE A 288 -11.45 2.24 1.91
N ARG A 289 -12.20 1.18 2.12
CA ARG A 289 -11.77 0.07 2.99
C ARG A 289 -11.01 -0.98 2.18
N ILE A 290 -9.78 -1.25 2.63
CA ILE A 290 -8.85 -2.20 2.01
C ILE A 290 -8.88 -3.53 2.76
N GLN A 291 -9.10 -3.49 4.09
CA GLN A 291 -9.22 -4.63 4.98
C GLN A 291 -10.17 -4.31 6.14
N PRO A 292 -10.94 -5.30 6.66
CA PRO A 292 -10.96 -6.72 6.29
C PRO A 292 -11.72 -7.02 4.99
N ASN A 293 -12.70 -6.22 4.62
CA ASN A 293 -13.52 -6.41 3.42
C ASN A 293 -13.35 -5.20 2.50
N GLU A 294 -12.93 -5.45 1.27
CA GLU A 294 -12.70 -4.40 0.29
C GLU A 294 -14.02 -3.74 -0.14
N ALA A 295 -14.16 -2.42 0.09
CA ALA A 295 -15.36 -1.67 -0.24
C ALA A 295 -15.09 -0.16 -0.34
N PHE A 296 -15.95 0.54 -1.07
CA PHE A 296 -16.06 2.00 -1.04
C PHE A 296 -17.34 2.38 -0.30
N PHE A 297 -17.28 3.40 0.54
CA PHE A 297 -18.41 3.89 1.33
C PHE A 297 -18.63 5.37 1.07
N ASP A 298 -19.90 5.74 0.91
CA ASP A 298 -20.35 7.11 0.84
C ASP A 298 -21.33 7.39 1.98
N THR A 299 -21.23 8.56 2.59
CA THR A 299 -22.19 9.00 3.59
C THR A 299 -23.07 10.10 3.03
N LEU A 300 -24.36 9.94 3.20
CA LEU A 300 -25.37 10.90 2.80
C LEU A 300 -26.28 11.22 3.99
N LEU A 301 -26.70 12.49 4.11
CA LEU A 301 -27.78 12.88 4.99
C LEU A 301 -29.06 12.91 4.17
N ILE A 302 -30.02 12.08 4.54
CA ILE A 302 -31.33 12.05 3.91
C ILE A 302 -32.43 12.26 4.93
N LYS A 303 -33.54 12.86 4.49
CA LYS A 303 -34.76 12.92 5.28
C LYS A 303 -35.54 11.63 5.04
N THR A 304 -35.73 10.83 6.10
CA THR A 304 -36.58 9.65 6.01
C THR A 304 -37.99 10.02 6.48
N PRO A 305 -39.01 9.66 5.72
CA PRO A 305 -40.39 9.76 6.20
C PRO A 305 -40.61 8.72 7.30
N VAL A 306 -40.44 9.13 8.55
CA VAL A 306 -40.85 8.31 9.68
C VAL A 306 -42.28 8.72 10.04
N VAL A 307 -43.16 7.75 10.20
CA VAL A 307 -44.62 7.88 10.36
C VAL A 307 -45.05 8.79 11.54
N GLN A 308 -44.13 9.22 12.42
CA GLN A 308 -44.45 10.02 13.58
C GLN A 308 -43.50 11.19 13.93
N ASN A 309 -42.31 11.26 13.32
CA ASN A 309 -41.39 12.40 13.52
C ASN A 309 -40.53 12.59 12.29
N ASP A 310 -40.58 13.80 11.71
CA ASP A 310 -39.67 14.26 10.63
C ASP A 310 -38.20 14.27 11.12
N SER A 311 -37.51 13.13 11.05
CA SER A 311 -36.13 13.03 11.50
C SER A 311 -35.15 12.89 10.34
N TRP A 312 -34.04 13.60 10.44
CA TRP A 312 -32.91 13.46 9.53
C TRP A 312 -32.06 12.25 9.93
N GLN A 313 -31.76 11.37 8.99
CA GLN A 313 -30.90 10.20 9.21
C GLN A 313 -29.67 10.23 8.32
N PHE A 314 -28.54 9.84 8.89
CA PHE A 314 -27.34 9.56 8.12
C PHE A 314 -27.43 8.13 7.57
N VAL A 315 -27.27 8.03 6.26
CA VAL A 315 -27.21 6.74 5.57
C VAL A 315 -25.80 6.56 5.03
N CYS A 316 -25.22 5.39 5.30
CA CYS A 316 -23.98 4.97 4.72
C CYS A 316 -24.28 4.03 3.56
N LEU A 317 -23.89 4.42 2.35
CA LEU A 317 -24.00 3.57 1.17
C LEU A 317 -22.70 2.77 1.02
N GLU A 318 -22.82 1.46 1.00
CA GLU A 318 -21.69 0.55 0.81
C GLU A 318 -21.68 0.04 -0.64
N HIS A 319 -20.59 0.32 -1.35
CA HIS A 319 -20.33 -0.20 -2.67
C HIS A 319 -19.31 -1.34 -2.56
N CYS A 320 -19.79 -2.58 -2.45
CA CYS A 320 -18.93 -3.76 -2.37
C CYS A 320 -18.56 -4.26 -3.75
N PHE A 321 -17.26 -4.49 -3.98
CA PHE A 321 -16.81 -5.29 -5.11
C PHE A 321 -16.96 -6.77 -4.78
N LYS A 322 -18.05 -7.39 -5.20
CA LYS A 322 -18.09 -8.84 -5.25
C LYS A 322 -17.32 -9.26 -6.50
N SER A 323 -16.10 -9.72 -6.33
CA SER A 323 -15.39 -10.44 -7.38
C SER A 323 -16.18 -11.73 -7.66
N THR A 324 -17.08 -11.66 -8.62
CA THR A 324 -17.70 -12.87 -9.19
C THR A 324 -16.66 -13.51 -10.11
N LYS A 325 -15.85 -14.40 -9.54
CA LYS A 325 -14.98 -15.33 -10.28
C LYS A 325 -15.83 -16.40 -11.05
N LYS A 326 -17.04 -16.07 -11.48
CA LYS A 326 -17.86 -16.92 -12.34
C LYS A 326 -18.37 -16.10 -13.52
N ASN A 327 -18.01 -16.56 -14.72
CA ASN A 327 -18.47 -16.16 -16.05
C ASN A 327 -17.78 -14.98 -16.73
N LEU A 328 -16.56 -15.21 -17.21
CA LEU A 328 -15.96 -14.50 -18.34
C LEU A 328 -16.54 -14.99 -19.70
N GLN A 329 -17.81 -15.42 -19.76
CA GLN A 329 -18.44 -15.89 -21.00
C GLN A 329 -19.84 -15.33 -21.27
N SER A 330 -20.20 -14.17 -20.71
CA SER A 330 -21.42 -13.49 -21.17
C SER A 330 -21.19 -11.98 -21.26
N SER A 331 -21.36 -11.45 -22.46
CA SER A 331 -21.29 -10.04 -22.85
C SER A 331 -22.58 -9.29 -22.46
N GLU A 332 -22.95 -9.29 -21.18
CA GLU A 332 -24.02 -8.43 -20.69
C GLU A 332 -23.51 -7.52 -19.58
N PRO A 333 -23.84 -6.22 -19.57
CA PRO A 333 -23.49 -5.32 -18.50
C PRO A 333 -24.23 -5.71 -17.23
N VAL A 334 -23.51 -6.22 -16.25
CA VAL A 334 -24.07 -6.63 -14.98
C VAL A 334 -24.27 -5.39 -14.10
N SER A 335 -25.51 -4.95 -13.99
CA SER A 335 -25.94 -3.96 -13.01
C SER A 335 -26.02 -4.64 -11.63
N TYR A 336 -25.09 -4.32 -10.72
CA TYR A 336 -25.17 -4.76 -9.33
C TYR A 336 -25.28 -3.58 -8.39
N THR A 337 -26.50 -3.18 -8.10
CA THR A 337 -26.84 -2.36 -6.96
C THR A 337 -27.54 -3.22 -5.92
N HIS A 338 -26.79 -3.73 -4.95
CA HIS A 338 -27.39 -4.14 -3.69
C HIS A 338 -27.19 -3.02 -2.67
N LEU A 339 -28.19 -2.15 -2.62
CA LEU A 339 -28.37 -1.19 -1.54
C LEU A 339 -28.76 -1.96 -0.27
N ARG A 340 -27.82 -2.17 0.65
CA ARG A 340 -28.17 -2.50 2.03
C ARG A 340 -28.00 -1.24 2.86
N ALA A 341 -29.09 -0.63 3.26
CA ALA A 341 -29.11 0.35 4.31
C ALA A 341 -28.86 -0.36 5.64
N HIS A 342 -27.72 -0.12 6.27
CA HIS A 342 -27.50 -0.53 7.64
C HIS A 342 -27.98 0.59 8.56
N GLU A 343 -29.12 0.39 9.20
CA GLU A 343 -29.53 1.18 10.35
C GLU A 343 -28.54 0.92 11.49
N THR A 344 -27.76 1.93 11.85
CA THR A 344 -27.06 1.91 13.13
C THR A 344 -28.04 2.32 14.22
N ARG A 345 -28.65 1.34 14.87
CA ARG A 345 -29.28 1.55 16.18
C ARG A 345 -28.16 1.80 17.18
N HIS A 346 -28.19 2.95 17.80
CA HIS A 346 -27.55 3.20 19.08
C HIS A 346 -28.66 3.38 20.10
N ASP A 347 -28.75 2.39 21.01
CA ASP A 347 -29.35 2.58 22.32
C ASP A 347 -28.36 3.32 23.22
#